data_f99d0ced3b14aab54a36b0d2d4975356
#
_entry.id   f99d0ced3b14aab54a36b0d2d4975356
#
_cell.length_a   1.000
_cell.length_b   1.000
_cell.length_c   1.000
_cell.angle_alpha   90.00
_cell.angle_beta   90.00
_cell.angle_gamma   90.00
#
_symmetry.space_group_name_H-M   'P 1'
#
loop_
_entity.id
_entity.type
_entity.pdbx_description
1 polymer ?
#
loop_
_entity_poly.entity_id
_entity_poly.type
_entity_poly.pdbx_seq_one_letter_code
_entity_poly.pdbx_strand_id
1 'polypeptide(L)'
;MSKGILRSCTPAIAAALTLLAGFCVSCADNSAGSGESGMEHSASQAPATQKTKKPEVSAKKLVYAHEHERQHGFLVTPKKSQPGKKLPLVAFLHGGGWQEKSTAQSAAPAVNDLVEHGAAVWNVEYRGVSIDGEDAPGGWPMTYQDVAAAIDFIPQLTNHSDVPLDLNNVVVAGYSAGGNLATWTCSRPELTPDAPGAHPAFHVDKCVGIAGVYDMELAYQQHDKFVRTLLGGTPQEVPAHYFDASPAYNVNKKARVLVLHGENDEMVNVDEVTRFADYAKQRGLNIDAIIFDDAKHLSWANPAGLQWQQARRTILEQVGIKS
;
A
#
# COMPACT_ATOMS: atom_id res chain seq x y z
N MET A 1 -25.87 -13.08 -6.49
CA MET A 1 -25.64 -12.02 -7.50
C MET A 1 -24.15 -11.73 -7.49
N SER A 2 -23.46 -12.16 -8.53
CA SER A 2 -22.01 -12.10 -8.68
C SER A 2 -21.57 -10.64 -8.87
N LYS A 3 -20.98 -10.02 -7.85
CA LYS A 3 -20.13 -8.84 -8.07
C LYS A 3 -18.81 -9.36 -8.61
N GLY A 4 -18.65 -9.22 -9.93
CA GLY A 4 -17.45 -9.69 -10.63
C GLY A 4 -16.20 -8.91 -10.27
N ILE A 5 -15.08 -9.43 -10.71
CA ILE A 5 -13.81 -8.73 -10.77
C ILE A 5 -14.02 -7.42 -11.55
N LEU A 6 -13.82 -6.28 -10.89
CA LEU A 6 -13.92 -4.98 -11.54
C LEU A 6 -12.62 -4.74 -12.32
N ARG A 7 -12.69 -4.75 -13.66
CA ARG A 7 -11.61 -4.28 -14.51
C ARG A 7 -11.75 -2.76 -14.71
N SER A 8 -10.73 -2.01 -14.35
CA SER A 8 -10.68 -0.57 -14.55
C SER A 8 -10.05 -0.27 -15.90
N CYS A 9 -10.90 0.05 -16.90
CA CYS A 9 -10.42 0.62 -18.16
C CYS A 9 -10.17 2.11 -17.97
N THR A 10 -8.92 2.54 -18.10
CA THR A 10 -8.59 3.94 -18.25
C THR A 10 -9.00 4.39 -19.67
N PRO A 11 -9.74 5.50 -19.85
CA PRO A 11 -10.00 6.01 -21.21
C PRO A 11 -8.69 6.50 -21.81
N ALA A 12 -8.27 5.87 -22.91
CA ALA A 12 -7.17 6.34 -23.74
C ALA A 12 -7.55 7.70 -24.34
N ILE A 13 -6.92 8.77 -23.86
CA ILE A 13 -6.97 10.07 -24.54
C ILE A 13 -6.07 9.96 -25.74
N ALA A 14 -6.66 9.76 -26.91
CA ALA A 14 -6.00 9.85 -28.19
C ALA A 14 -5.59 11.31 -28.47
N ALA A 15 -4.33 11.64 -28.23
CA ALA A 15 -3.75 12.89 -28.69
C ALA A 15 -3.46 12.78 -30.18
N ALA A 16 -4.32 13.39 -31.00
CA ALA A 16 -4.07 13.58 -32.42
C ALA A 16 -2.94 14.60 -32.60
N LEU A 17 -1.74 14.15 -32.99
CA LEU A 17 -0.67 14.98 -33.47
C LEU A 17 -1.01 15.41 -34.91
N THR A 18 -1.36 16.68 -35.12
CA THR A 18 -1.36 17.32 -36.44
C THR A 18 -0.01 18.01 -36.66
N LEU A 19 0.81 17.41 -37.51
CA LEU A 19 2.00 18.07 -38.08
C LEU A 19 1.53 19.14 -39.08
N LEU A 20 1.96 20.37 -38.87
CA LEU A 20 2.00 21.39 -39.94
C LEU A 20 3.40 21.97 -39.99
N ALA A 21 4.01 21.75 -41.16
CA ALA A 21 5.33 22.21 -41.54
C ALA A 21 5.36 23.72 -41.75
N GLY A 22 6.56 24.28 -41.51
CA GLY A 22 6.85 25.69 -41.53
C GLY A 22 6.83 26.40 -42.84
N PHE A 23 6.90 27.71 -42.75
CA PHE A 23 7.66 28.56 -43.69
C PHE A 23 8.08 29.83 -42.96
N CYS A 24 9.38 30.09 -42.99
CA CYS A 24 10.01 31.37 -42.68
C CYS A 24 9.84 32.32 -43.86
N VAL A 25 9.47 33.57 -43.62
CA VAL A 25 9.98 34.70 -44.37
C VAL A 25 10.06 35.95 -43.50
N SER A 26 11.16 36.64 -43.65
CA SER A 26 11.69 37.81 -42.98
C SER A 26 11.16 39.15 -43.58
N CYS A 27 11.39 40.20 -42.77
CA CYS A 27 11.63 41.62 -43.12
C CYS A 27 10.50 42.65 -42.90
N ALA A 28 10.72 43.45 -41.89
CA ALA A 28 11.11 44.87 -41.90
C ALA A 28 10.02 45.96 -42.10
N ASP A 29 9.99 46.78 -41.07
CA ASP A 29 9.90 48.26 -41.02
C ASP A 29 8.60 49.05 -41.37
N ASN A 30 8.29 49.83 -40.37
CA ASN A 30 8.03 51.27 -40.30
C ASN A 30 6.59 51.83 -40.19
N SER A 31 6.49 52.56 -39.08
CA SER A 31 5.91 53.91 -38.89
C SER A 31 4.39 54.14 -38.74
N ALA A 32 4.12 54.62 -37.53
CA ALA A 32 3.32 55.79 -37.16
C ALA A 32 1.82 55.91 -37.53
N GLY A 33 1.01 56.13 -36.51
CA GLY A 33 -0.31 56.73 -36.68
C GLY A 33 -1.26 56.55 -35.48
N SER A 34 -1.31 57.56 -34.68
CA SER A 34 -2.24 57.90 -33.59
C SER A 34 -3.71 57.54 -33.78
N GLY A 35 -4.37 57.19 -32.65
CA GLY A 35 -5.84 57.15 -32.56
C GLY A 35 -6.33 56.54 -31.23
N GLU A 36 -6.60 57.36 -30.25
CA GLU A 36 -7.29 57.00 -29.01
C GLU A 36 -8.70 56.52 -29.27
N SER A 37 -9.12 55.45 -28.62
CA SER A 37 -10.44 55.38 -27.99
C SER A 37 -10.46 54.19 -27.00
N GLY A 38 -10.74 54.48 -25.75
CA GLY A 38 -10.80 53.51 -24.66
C GLY A 38 -11.98 52.56 -24.78
N MET A 39 -11.69 51.33 -24.43
CA MET A 39 -12.68 50.38 -23.88
C MET A 39 -11.97 49.58 -22.81
N GLU A 40 -12.33 49.88 -21.57
CA GLU A 40 -11.95 49.11 -20.39
C GLU A 40 -12.56 47.70 -20.52
N HIS A 41 -11.75 46.72 -20.83
CA HIS A 41 -12.10 45.32 -20.64
C HIS A 41 -11.69 44.95 -19.23
N SER A 42 -12.69 44.90 -18.35
CA SER A 42 -12.60 44.25 -17.05
C SER A 42 -12.10 42.83 -17.22
N ALA A 43 -10.82 42.60 -16.95
CA ALA A 43 -10.25 41.27 -16.87
C ALA A 43 -10.78 40.61 -15.57
N SER A 44 -11.74 39.71 -15.73
CA SER A 44 -12.15 38.78 -14.67
C SER A 44 -10.93 37.98 -14.24
N GLN A 45 -10.40 38.30 -13.06
CA GLN A 45 -9.36 37.50 -12.43
C GLN A 45 -9.95 36.15 -12.05
N ALA A 46 -9.49 35.10 -12.71
CA ALA A 46 -9.73 33.73 -12.27
C ALA A 46 -9.22 33.57 -10.82
N PRO A 47 -9.97 32.89 -9.93
CA PRO A 47 -9.55 32.74 -8.54
C PRO A 47 -8.20 32.02 -8.50
N ALA A 48 -7.22 32.64 -7.89
CA ALA A 48 -5.91 32.06 -7.61
C ALA A 48 -6.13 30.77 -6.80
N THR A 49 -5.80 29.63 -7.41
CA THR A 49 -5.73 28.36 -6.70
C THR A 49 -4.72 28.51 -5.58
N GLN A 50 -5.20 28.64 -4.36
CA GLN A 50 -4.36 28.57 -3.17
C GLN A 50 -3.70 27.20 -3.18
N LYS A 51 -2.38 27.14 -3.45
CA LYS A 51 -1.57 25.95 -3.20
C LYS A 51 -1.64 25.69 -1.68
N THR A 52 -2.46 24.75 -1.27
CA THR A 52 -2.51 24.30 0.11
C THR A 52 -1.12 23.80 0.49
N LYS A 53 -0.50 24.45 1.47
CA LYS A 53 0.83 24.04 1.97
C LYS A 53 0.71 22.64 2.52
N LYS A 54 1.57 21.71 2.04
CA LYS A 54 1.61 20.34 2.55
C LYS A 54 1.76 20.37 4.09
N PRO A 55 1.03 19.51 4.82
CA PRO A 55 1.15 19.47 6.27
C PRO A 55 2.57 19.08 6.67
N GLU A 56 3.11 19.74 7.69
CA GLU A 56 4.35 19.30 8.31
C GLU A 56 4.08 17.99 9.06
N VAL A 57 4.95 16.99 8.87
CA VAL A 57 4.83 15.67 9.48
C VAL A 57 5.76 15.51 10.68
N SER A 58 5.36 14.68 11.63
CA SER A 58 6.16 14.17 12.74
C SER A 58 6.35 12.67 12.52
N ALA A 59 7.57 12.16 12.70
CA ALA A 59 7.87 10.75 12.65
C ALA A 59 8.59 10.33 13.95
N LYS A 60 7.98 9.42 14.70
CA LYS A 60 8.55 8.90 15.96
C LYS A 60 8.88 7.42 15.77
N LYS A 61 10.16 7.06 15.96
CA LYS A 61 10.59 5.66 16.03
C LYS A 61 10.12 5.06 17.36
N LEU A 62 9.39 3.96 17.31
CA LEU A 62 8.90 3.22 18.48
C LEU A 62 9.28 1.75 18.34
N VAL A 63 9.77 1.16 19.41
CA VAL A 63 10.16 -0.25 19.49
C VAL A 63 8.95 -1.05 19.96
N TYR A 64 8.52 -2.04 19.19
CA TYR A 64 7.36 -2.89 19.52
C TYR A 64 7.76 -4.23 20.16
N ALA A 65 9.04 -4.64 20.01
CA ALA A 65 9.64 -5.79 20.70
C ALA A 65 11.14 -5.55 20.85
N HIS A 66 11.84 -6.36 21.67
CA HIS A 66 13.23 -6.09 22.09
C HIS A 66 14.21 -7.23 21.76
N GLU A 67 13.82 -8.17 20.90
CA GLU A 67 14.67 -9.30 20.53
C GLU A 67 15.67 -8.95 19.42
N HIS A 68 15.33 -7.93 18.60
CA HIS A 68 16.15 -7.50 17.49
C HIS A 68 15.95 -6.01 17.18
N GLU A 69 16.98 -5.33 16.66
CA GLU A 69 16.95 -3.89 16.35
C GLU A 69 15.92 -3.49 15.29
N ARG A 70 15.50 -4.43 14.42
CA ARG A 70 14.44 -4.23 13.43
C ARG A 70 13.03 -4.29 13.98
N GLN A 71 12.86 -4.67 15.22
CA GLN A 71 11.54 -4.71 15.86
C GLN A 71 11.07 -3.32 16.28
N HIS A 72 10.94 -2.45 15.29
CA HIS A 72 10.47 -1.08 15.47
C HIS A 72 9.57 -0.64 14.31
N GLY A 73 8.92 0.49 14.47
CA GLY A 73 8.21 1.17 13.40
C GLY A 73 8.29 2.68 13.58
N PHE A 74 7.75 3.39 12.64
CA PHE A 74 7.67 4.85 12.67
C PHE A 74 6.19 5.26 12.72
N LEU A 75 5.77 5.88 13.84
CA LEU A 75 4.48 6.53 13.90
C LEU A 75 4.61 7.89 13.21
N VAL A 76 3.99 8.01 12.03
CA VAL A 76 4.01 9.22 11.21
C VAL A 76 2.65 9.89 11.27
N THR A 77 2.63 11.14 11.70
CA THR A 77 1.41 11.94 11.87
C THR A 77 1.62 13.36 11.35
N PRO A 78 0.55 14.09 10.96
CA PRO A 78 0.68 15.52 10.80
C PRO A 78 1.04 16.15 12.15
N LYS A 79 1.91 17.18 12.17
CA LYS A 79 2.28 17.90 13.41
C LYS A 79 1.09 18.57 14.11
N LYS A 80 0.03 18.85 13.37
CA LYS A 80 -1.20 19.47 13.88
C LYS A 80 -2.40 18.75 13.30
N SER A 81 -3.37 18.43 14.14
CA SER A 81 -4.70 17.96 13.75
C SER A 81 -5.74 19.04 14.01
N GLN A 82 -6.91 18.91 13.40
CA GLN A 82 -8.04 19.77 13.73
C GLN A 82 -8.48 19.49 15.18
N PRO A 83 -8.78 20.51 15.97
CA PRO A 83 -9.26 20.34 17.35
C PRO A 83 -10.45 19.36 17.41
N GLY A 84 -10.37 18.38 18.30
CA GLY A 84 -11.43 17.38 18.52
C GLY A 84 -11.51 16.27 17.47
N LYS A 85 -10.72 16.31 16.38
CA LYS A 85 -10.70 15.26 15.35
C LYS A 85 -9.64 14.22 15.69
N LYS A 86 -10.07 12.96 15.84
CA LYS A 86 -9.17 11.81 15.89
C LYS A 86 -8.77 11.40 14.48
N LEU A 87 -7.52 11.01 14.29
CA LEU A 87 -7.01 10.52 13.00
C LEU A 87 -7.16 9.01 12.92
N PRO A 88 -7.74 8.46 11.84
CA PRO A 88 -7.73 7.05 11.58
C PRO A 88 -6.30 6.57 11.31
N LEU A 89 -6.04 5.28 11.53
CA LEU A 89 -4.71 4.71 11.45
C LEU A 89 -4.58 3.76 10.25
N VAL A 90 -3.52 3.94 9.49
CA VAL A 90 -3.03 2.98 8.51
C VAL A 90 -1.77 2.33 9.06
N ALA A 91 -1.77 1.02 9.32
CA ALA A 91 -0.53 0.28 9.50
C ALA A 91 0.00 -0.11 8.12
N PHE A 92 1.21 0.30 7.77
CA PHE A 92 1.78 0.09 6.45
C PHE A 92 2.98 -0.84 6.49
N LEU A 93 2.97 -1.89 5.63
CA LEU A 93 4.00 -2.89 5.51
C LEU A 93 4.71 -2.73 4.17
N HIS A 94 6.04 -2.51 4.22
CA HIS A 94 6.84 -2.27 3.02
C HIS A 94 7.03 -3.54 2.16
N GLY A 95 7.33 -3.34 0.89
CA GLY A 95 7.70 -4.39 -0.04
C GLY A 95 9.21 -4.71 0.00
N GLY A 96 9.68 -5.42 -1.04
CA GLY A 96 11.09 -5.75 -1.22
C GLY A 96 11.41 -7.23 -1.08
N GLY A 97 10.43 -8.12 -1.34
CA GLY A 97 10.64 -9.58 -1.36
C GLY A 97 11.05 -10.14 -0.01
N TRP A 98 10.57 -9.55 1.08
CA TRP A 98 10.91 -9.89 2.47
C TRP A 98 12.42 -9.84 2.76
N GLN A 99 13.21 -9.14 1.93
CA GLN A 99 14.67 -9.11 2.07
C GLN A 99 15.13 -8.15 3.17
N GLU A 100 16.20 -8.54 3.86
CA GLU A 100 16.84 -7.76 4.92
C GLU A 100 17.30 -6.37 4.45
N LYS A 101 17.73 -6.25 3.21
CA LYS A 101 18.14 -4.96 2.60
C LYS A 101 16.98 -3.99 2.35
N SER A 102 15.73 -4.45 2.43
CA SER A 102 14.54 -3.61 2.31
C SER A 102 14.09 -3.14 3.69
N THR A 103 13.68 -1.88 3.79
CA THR A 103 13.34 -1.27 5.08
C THR A 103 12.04 -0.45 4.98
N ALA A 104 11.45 -0.15 6.12
CA ALA A 104 10.31 0.77 6.22
C ALA A 104 10.57 2.13 5.57
N GLN A 105 11.84 2.56 5.47
CA GLN A 105 12.20 3.81 4.79
C GLN A 105 11.86 3.78 3.30
N SER A 106 11.86 2.61 2.65
CA SER A 106 11.47 2.49 1.25
C SER A 106 10.01 2.87 1.00
N ALA A 107 9.15 2.71 2.00
CA ALA A 107 7.74 3.11 1.95
C ALA A 107 7.49 4.59 2.28
N ALA A 108 8.50 5.36 2.68
CA ALA A 108 8.32 6.74 3.14
C ALA A 108 7.55 7.65 2.16
N PRO A 109 7.73 7.56 0.81
CA PRO A 109 6.93 8.35 -0.13
C PRO A 109 5.42 8.04 -0.02
N ALA A 110 5.04 6.77 0.04
CA ALA A 110 3.66 6.31 0.19
C ALA A 110 3.07 6.70 1.56
N VAL A 111 3.85 6.51 2.62
CA VAL A 111 3.48 6.87 3.99
C VAL A 111 3.21 8.37 4.13
N ASN A 112 4.09 9.21 3.60
CA ASN A 112 3.92 10.65 3.64
C ASN A 112 2.67 11.10 2.87
N ASP A 113 2.41 10.48 1.70
CA ASP A 113 1.22 10.79 0.91
C ASP A 113 -0.07 10.40 1.64
N LEU A 114 -0.12 9.28 2.36
CA LEU A 114 -1.26 8.90 3.21
C LEU A 114 -1.48 9.91 4.36
N VAL A 115 -0.40 10.37 4.98
CA VAL A 115 -0.48 11.39 6.06
C VAL A 115 -0.94 12.74 5.53
N GLU A 116 -0.46 13.15 4.35
CA GLU A 116 -0.90 14.38 3.67
C GLU A 116 -2.40 14.37 3.38
N HIS A 117 -2.99 13.17 3.23
CA HIS A 117 -4.42 12.97 2.96
C HIS A 117 -5.24 12.63 4.21
N GLY A 118 -4.66 12.80 5.40
CA GLY A 118 -5.43 12.85 6.66
C GLY A 118 -5.44 11.60 7.51
N ALA A 119 -4.64 10.59 7.22
CA ALA A 119 -4.43 9.43 8.09
C ALA A 119 -3.23 9.64 9.02
N ALA A 120 -3.19 8.96 10.16
CA ALA A 120 -1.96 8.61 10.85
C ALA A 120 -1.42 7.31 10.25
N VAL A 121 -0.09 7.15 10.18
CA VAL A 121 0.50 5.94 9.63
C VAL A 121 1.47 5.30 10.63
N TRP A 122 1.30 4.02 10.90
CA TRP A 122 2.24 3.14 11.56
C TRP A 122 3.05 2.40 10.50
N ASN A 123 4.22 2.92 10.14
CA ASN A 123 5.11 2.36 9.13
C ASN A 123 6.03 1.32 9.79
N VAL A 124 5.73 0.05 9.58
CA VAL A 124 6.33 -1.08 10.29
C VAL A 124 7.63 -1.52 9.63
N GLU A 125 8.68 -1.67 10.42
CA GLU A 125 9.90 -2.39 10.08
C GLU A 125 9.79 -3.83 10.58
N TYR A 126 10.41 -4.80 9.92
CA TYR A 126 10.42 -6.20 10.30
C TYR A 126 11.70 -6.89 9.81
N ARG A 127 12.10 -7.98 10.47
CA ARG A 127 13.24 -8.80 10.07
C ARG A 127 12.99 -9.44 8.70
N GLY A 128 13.95 -9.34 7.81
CA GLY A 128 13.93 -9.92 6.48
C GLY A 128 14.94 -11.04 6.29
N VAL A 129 14.90 -11.69 5.13
CA VAL A 129 15.78 -12.77 4.70
C VAL A 129 16.86 -12.29 3.74
N SER A 130 17.93 -13.06 3.56
CA SER A 130 18.89 -12.88 2.48
C SER A 130 18.72 -13.98 1.43
N ILE A 131 18.52 -13.57 0.17
CA ILE A 131 18.47 -14.49 -0.97
C ILE A 131 19.85 -14.72 -1.59
N ASP A 132 20.85 -13.98 -1.13
CA ASP A 132 22.22 -14.01 -1.65
C ASP A 132 23.13 -14.93 -0.81
N GLY A 133 22.56 -15.65 0.17
CA GLY A 133 23.27 -16.63 1.02
C GLY A 133 23.98 -16.02 2.22
N GLU A 134 23.77 -14.73 2.50
CA GLU A 134 24.24 -14.07 3.71
C GLU A 134 23.34 -14.43 4.90
N ASP A 135 23.87 -14.38 6.10
CA ASP A 135 23.08 -14.51 7.32
C ASP A 135 22.08 -13.34 7.43
N ALA A 136 20.82 -13.66 7.69
CA ALA A 136 19.77 -12.67 7.88
C ALA A 136 18.87 -13.07 9.06
N PRO A 137 18.37 -12.09 9.84
CA PRO A 137 17.66 -12.37 11.09
C PRO A 137 16.20 -12.78 10.88
N GLY A 138 15.68 -12.67 9.67
CA GLY A 138 14.27 -12.90 9.32
C GLY A 138 13.99 -14.30 8.78
N GLY A 139 12.85 -14.42 8.12
CA GLY A 139 12.29 -15.67 7.63
C GLY A 139 11.24 -16.23 8.59
N TRP A 140 10.79 -17.45 8.31
CA TRP A 140 9.86 -18.14 9.17
C TRP A 140 10.55 -18.69 10.44
N PRO A 141 10.02 -18.46 11.65
CA PRO A 141 8.78 -17.71 11.93
C PRO A 141 8.98 -16.21 12.17
N MET A 142 10.24 -15.72 12.24
CA MET A 142 10.60 -14.40 12.80
C MET A 142 9.95 -13.22 12.07
N THR A 143 9.89 -13.23 10.73
CA THR A 143 9.25 -12.16 9.96
C THR A 143 7.76 -12.01 10.33
N TYR A 144 7.05 -13.12 10.45
CA TYR A 144 5.63 -13.12 10.79
C TYR A 144 5.39 -12.78 12.27
N GLN A 145 6.28 -13.20 13.17
CA GLN A 145 6.24 -12.81 14.60
C GLN A 145 6.43 -11.30 14.77
N ASP A 146 7.36 -10.71 14.02
CA ASP A 146 7.59 -9.25 14.03
C ASP A 146 6.36 -8.48 13.58
N VAL A 147 5.76 -8.89 12.46
CA VAL A 147 4.53 -8.25 11.96
C VAL A 147 3.39 -8.41 12.96
N ALA A 148 3.22 -9.61 13.55
CA ALA A 148 2.21 -9.84 14.56
C ALA A 148 2.40 -8.92 15.77
N ALA A 149 3.62 -8.84 16.30
CA ALA A 149 3.97 -7.98 17.43
C ALA A 149 3.76 -6.50 17.13
N ALA A 150 4.13 -6.05 15.92
CA ALA A 150 3.93 -4.67 15.49
C ALA A 150 2.46 -4.27 15.39
N ILE A 151 1.59 -5.19 14.98
CA ILE A 151 0.14 -4.97 14.91
C ILE A 151 -0.47 -5.02 16.32
N ASP A 152 -0.05 -5.95 17.16
CA ASP A 152 -0.50 -6.05 18.54
C ASP A 152 -0.04 -4.86 19.40
N PHE A 153 0.99 -4.13 18.97
CA PHE A 153 1.45 -2.88 19.59
C PHE A 153 0.55 -1.67 19.28
N ILE A 154 -0.35 -1.72 18.30
CA ILE A 154 -1.18 -0.58 17.86
C ILE A 154 -1.90 0.14 19.03
N PRO A 155 -2.50 -0.51 20.02
CA PRO A 155 -3.11 0.19 21.15
C PRO A 155 -2.17 1.13 21.90
N GLN A 156 -0.88 0.79 21.96
CA GLN A 156 0.13 1.58 22.66
C GLN A 156 0.52 2.86 21.90
N LEU A 157 0.27 2.95 20.59
CA LEU A 157 0.58 4.13 19.78
C LEU A 157 -0.10 5.39 20.30
N THR A 158 -1.27 5.27 20.95
CA THR A 158 -1.98 6.42 21.55
C THR A 158 -1.18 7.13 22.63
N ASN A 159 -0.32 6.39 23.36
CA ASN A 159 0.54 6.92 24.41
C ASN A 159 1.74 7.71 23.86
N HIS A 160 2.03 7.55 22.56
CA HIS A 160 3.19 8.12 21.90
C HIS A 160 2.82 9.17 20.84
N SER A 161 1.54 9.30 20.52
CA SER A 161 1.06 10.23 19.50
C SER A 161 0.84 11.63 20.06
N ASP A 162 1.29 12.66 19.33
CA ASP A 162 1.01 14.07 19.66
C ASP A 162 -0.40 14.50 19.19
N VAL A 163 -1.06 13.67 18.41
CA VAL A 163 -2.42 13.89 17.90
C VAL A 163 -3.33 12.73 18.27
N PRO A 164 -4.61 12.96 18.55
CA PRO A 164 -5.52 11.87 18.91
C PRO A 164 -5.68 10.86 17.77
N LEU A 165 -5.55 9.56 18.06
CA LEU A 165 -5.76 8.47 17.11
C LEU A 165 -7.15 7.84 17.28
N ASP A 166 -7.77 7.44 16.16
CA ASP A 166 -9.02 6.67 16.15
C ASP A 166 -8.71 5.19 15.85
N LEU A 167 -8.52 4.42 16.90
CA LEU A 167 -8.23 2.98 16.78
C LEU A 167 -9.45 2.11 16.47
N ASN A 168 -10.65 2.69 16.35
CA ASN A 168 -11.82 2.00 15.81
C ASN A 168 -11.82 1.99 14.26
N ASN A 169 -10.98 2.83 13.66
CA ASN A 169 -10.79 2.95 12.22
C ASN A 169 -9.33 2.67 11.87
N VAL A 170 -8.98 1.38 11.86
CA VAL A 170 -7.66 0.88 11.48
C VAL A 170 -7.75 0.06 10.21
N VAL A 171 -6.81 0.24 9.30
CA VAL A 171 -6.57 -0.63 8.15
C VAL A 171 -5.11 -1.03 8.12
N VAL A 172 -4.83 -2.29 7.79
CA VAL A 172 -3.46 -2.73 7.48
C VAL A 172 -3.31 -2.78 5.97
N ALA A 173 -2.33 -2.08 5.44
CA ALA A 173 -2.04 -2.01 4.03
C ALA A 173 -0.58 -2.36 3.76
N GLY A 174 -0.30 -2.89 2.56
CA GLY A 174 1.07 -3.20 2.20
C GLY A 174 1.24 -3.44 0.71
N TYR A 175 2.48 -3.35 0.25
CA TYR A 175 2.86 -3.49 -1.14
C TYR A 175 3.81 -4.67 -1.36
N SER A 176 3.59 -5.48 -2.42
CA SER A 176 4.43 -6.64 -2.78
C SER A 176 4.52 -7.63 -1.60
N ALA A 177 5.71 -7.95 -1.09
CA ALA A 177 5.90 -8.72 0.13
C ALA A 177 5.07 -8.18 1.31
N GLY A 178 4.98 -6.86 1.46
CA GLY A 178 4.10 -6.22 2.44
C GLY A 178 2.61 -6.43 2.16
N GLY A 179 2.23 -6.64 0.90
CA GLY A 179 0.85 -6.98 0.51
C GLY A 179 0.43 -8.36 1.02
N ASN A 180 1.35 -9.34 0.99
CA ASN A 180 1.16 -10.62 1.68
C ASN A 180 0.97 -10.42 3.17
N LEU A 181 1.94 -9.77 3.82
CA LEU A 181 1.95 -9.57 5.27
C LEU A 181 0.70 -8.79 5.76
N ALA A 182 0.23 -7.80 4.97
CA ALA A 182 -0.97 -7.05 5.30
C ALA A 182 -2.24 -7.91 5.27
N THR A 183 -2.44 -8.69 4.20
CA THR A 183 -3.60 -9.58 4.08
C THR A 183 -3.53 -10.75 5.06
N TRP A 184 -2.32 -11.27 5.33
CA TRP A 184 -2.08 -12.26 6.36
C TRP A 184 -2.49 -11.76 7.76
N THR A 185 -2.31 -10.47 8.05
CA THR A 185 -2.74 -9.89 9.34
C THR A 185 -4.24 -10.08 9.58
N CYS A 186 -5.06 -9.92 8.55
CA CYS A 186 -6.51 -10.19 8.63
C CYS A 186 -6.84 -11.67 8.81
N SER A 187 -5.94 -12.57 8.43
CA SER A 187 -6.12 -14.03 8.54
C SER A 187 -5.72 -14.59 9.91
N ARG A 188 -4.99 -13.82 10.72
CA ARG A 188 -4.44 -14.29 12.01
C ARG A 188 -5.43 -15.01 12.95
N PRO A 189 -6.71 -14.63 13.04
CA PRO A 189 -7.68 -15.36 13.86
C PRO A 189 -7.97 -16.80 13.41
N GLU A 190 -7.63 -17.14 12.16
CA GLU A 190 -7.92 -18.44 11.54
C GLU A 190 -6.65 -19.30 11.36
N LEU A 191 -5.49 -18.82 11.81
CA LEU A 191 -4.23 -19.56 11.77
C LEU A 191 -4.29 -20.80 12.66
N THR A 192 -3.44 -21.78 12.37
CA THR A 192 -3.26 -22.91 13.29
C THR A 192 -2.81 -22.41 14.68
N PRO A 193 -3.23 -23.04 15.77
CA PRO A 193 -3.01 -22.49 17.12
C PRO A 193 -1.54 -22.20 17.46
N ASP A 194 -0.61 -22.99 16.90
CA ASP A 194 0.82 -22.87 17.18
C ASP A 194 1.56 -22.02 16.13
N ALA A 195 0.84 -21.48 15.12
CA ALA A 195 1.44 -20.65 14.09
C ALA A 195 1.92 -19.30 14.65
N PRO A 196 3.01 -18.73 14.12
CA PRO A 196 3.44 -17.40 14.52
C PRO A 196 2.34 -16.39 14.26
N GLY A 197 2.00 -15.59 15.27
CA GLY A 197 0.96 -14.57 15.18
C GLY A 197 -0.47 -15.07 15.32
N ALA A 198 -0.72 -16.37 15.60
CA ALA A 198 -2.00 -16.85 16.06
C ALA A 198 -2.44 -16.11 17.34
N HIS A 199 -3.74 -16.11 17.65
CA HIS A 199 -4.31 -15.43 18.82
C HIS A 199 -3.97 -13.93 18.92
N PRO A 200 -4.36 -13.11 17.92
CA PRO A 200 -4.04 -11.68 17.91
C PRO A 200 -4.56 -10.96 19.16
N ALA A 201 -3.70 -10.17 19.80
CA ALA A 201 -4.08 -9.29 20.91
C ALA A 201 -4.83 -8.04 20.39
N PHE A 202 -4.55 -7.62 19.17
CA PHE A 202 -5.27 -6.56 18.47
C PHE A 202 -5.88 -7.12 17.19
N HIS A 203 -7.21 -7.10 17.10
CA HIS A 203 -7.94 -7.60 15.95
C HIS A 203 -8.01 -6.56 14.84
N VAL A 204 -7.60 -6.96 13.63
CA VAL A 204 -7.72 -6.17 12.39
C VAL A 204 -8.73 -6.87 11.48
N ASP A 205 -9.71 -6.13 11.02
CA ASP A 205 -10.77 -6.61 10.13
C ASP A 205 -10.76 -5.95 8.73
N LYS A 206 -9.81 -5.06 8.47
CA LYS A 206 -9.67 -4.35 7.19
C LYS A 206 -8.24 -4.42 6.70
N CYS A 207 -8.03 -5.05 5.54
CA CYS A 207 -6.72 -5.19 4.94
C CYS A 207 -6.72 -4.81 3.46
N VAL A 208 -5.64 -4.17 3.01
CA VAL A 208 -5.42 -3.81 1.60
C VAL A 208 -4.08 -4.35 1.14
N GLY A 209 -4.10 -5.33 0.23
CA GLY A 209 -2.92 -5.85 -0.42
C GLY A 209 -2.70 -5.23 -1.79
N ILE A 210 -1.52 -4.72 -2.06
CA ILE A 210 -1.15 -4.10 -3.34
C ILE A 210 -0.05 -4.95 -3.98
N ALA A 211 -0.31 -5.53 -5.16
CA ALA A 211 0.64 -6.35 -5.92
C ALA A 211 1.29 -7.44 -5.05
N GLY A 212 0.49 -8.07 -4.18
CA GLY A 212 0.96 -9.02 -3.16
C GLY A 212 0.88 -10.47 -3.60
N VAL A 213 1.52 -11.33 -2.81
CA VAL A 213 1.45 -12.79 -2.89
C VAL A 213 0.44 -13.29 -1.86
N TYR A 214 -0.49 -14.15 -2.25
CA TYR A 214 -1.58 -14.58 -1.37
C TYR A 214 -1.68 -16.10 -1.21
N ASP A 215 -1.09 -16.86 -2.16
CA ASP A 215 -0.93 -18.30 -2.11
C ASP A 215 0.55 -18.65 -2.27
N MET A 216 1.20 -18.98 -1.15
CA MET A 216 2.65 -19.23 -1.12
C MET A 216 3.04 -20.48 -1.93
N GLU A 217 2.15 -21.47 -2.06
CA GLU A 217 2.44 -22.65 -2.90
C GLU A 217 2.39 -22.28 -4.39
N LEU A 218 1.44 -21.45 -4.80
CA LEU A 218 1.36 -20.93 -6.17
C LEU A 218 2.62 -20.13 -6.51
N ALA A 219 3.04 -19.21 -5.63
CA ALA A 219 4.25 -18.43 -5.83
C ALA A 219 5.51 -19.32 -5.96
N TYR A 220 5.60 -20.37 -5.14
CA TYR A 220 6.70 -21.34 -5.26
C TYR A 220 6.65 -22.09 -6.59
N GLN A 221 5.47 -22.52 -7.06
CA GLN A 221 5.31 -23.20 -8.36
C GLN A 221 5.70 -22.30 -9.55
N GLN A 222 5.57 -20.99 -9.38
CA GLN A 222 6.01 -19.97 -10.34
C GLN A 222 7.52 -19.66 -10.22
N HIS A 223 8.27 -20.50 -9.50
CA HIS A 223 9.71 -20.38 -9.26
C HIS A 223 10.14 -19.17 -8.44
N ASP A 224 9.30 -18.76 -7.45
CA ASP A 224 9.64 -17.68 -6.54
C ASP A 224 10.65 -18.13 -5.47
N LYS A 225 11.95 -17.86 -5.73
CA LYS A 225 13.03 -18.13 -4.79
C LYS A 225 12.90 -17.36 -3.47
N PHE A 226 12.21 -16.21 -3.50
CA PHE A 226 12.01 -15.39 -2.29
C PHE A 226 11.10 -16.10 -1.29
N VAL A 227 10.03 -16.73 -1.76
CA VAL A 227 9.09 -17.50 -0.92
C VAL A 227 9.81 -18.68 -0.26
N ARG A 228 10.59 -19.45 -1.01
CA ARG A 228 11.36 -20.56 -0.47
C ARG A 228 12.32 -20.13 0.62
N THR A 229 13.04 -19.03 0.40
CA THR A 229 13.98 -18.49 1.40
C THR A 229 13.25 -17.98 2.63
N LEU A 230 12.11 -17.27 2.44
CA LEU A 230 11.28 -16.79 3.54
C LEU A 230 10.78 -17.91 4.43
N LEU A 231 10.28 -19.01 3.83
CA LEU A 231 9.61 -20.10 4.55
C LEU A 231 10.57 -21.21 5.01
N GLY A 232 11.85 -21.13 4.60
CA GLY A 232 12.91 -22.03 5.06
C GLY A 232 12.94 -23.40 4.38
N GLY A 233 12.22 -23.60 3.25
CA GLY A 233 12.20 -24.85 2.52
C GLY A 233 11.15 -24.88 1.41
N THR A 234 11.00 -26.01 0.75
CA THR A 234 9.96 -26.26 -0.25
C THR A 234 8.62 -26.57 0.42
N PRO A 235 7.48 -26.53 -0.32
CA PRO A 235 6.18 -26.91 0.24
C PRO A 235 6.14 -28.36 0.78
N GLN A 236 6.96 -29.24 0.23
CA GLN A 236 7.06 -30.65 0.68
C GLN A 236 7.87 -30.78 1.95
N GLU A 237 8.87 -29.91 2.18
CA GLU A 237 9.73 -29.92 3.37
C GLU A 237 9.05 -29.24 4.56
N VAL A 238 8.33 -28.13 4.31
CA VAL A 238 7.72 -27.29 5.35
C VAL A 238 6.26 -26.92 5.04
N PRO A 239 5.36 -27.89 4.82
CA PRO A 239 4.00 -27.64 4.35
C PRO A 239 3.19 -26.74 5.30
N ALA A 240 3.39 -26.83 6.60
CA ALA A 240 2.71 -25.98 7.59
C ALA A 240 3.07 -24.50 7.43
N HIS A 241 4.34 -24.20 7.10
CA HIS A 241 4.77 -22.81 6.89
C HIS A 241 4.05 -22.18 5.68
N TYR A 242 3.92 -22.95 4.57
CA TYR A 242 3.19 -22.49 3.39
C TYR A 242 1.72 -22.27 3.68
N PHE A 243 1.09 -23.20 4.42
CA PHE A 243 -0.31 -23.08 4.81
C PHE A 243 -0.55 -21.82 5.67
N ASP A 244 0.21 -21.67 6.76
CA ASP A 244 0.01 -20.57 7.71
C ASP A 244 0.44 -19.21 7.15
N ALA A 245 1.39 -19.16 6.21
CA ALA A 245 1.83 -17.94 5.54
C ALA A 245 0.91 -17.47 4.41
N SER A 246 -0.05 -18.31 3.98
CA SER A 246 -0.95 -18.01 2.86
C SER A 246 -2.29 -17.43 3.32
N PRO A 247 -2.58 -16.15 3.07
CA PRO A 247 -3.91 -15.58 3.31
C PRO A 247 -5.03 -16.31 2.59
N ALA A 248 -4.73 -16.95 1.47
CA ALA A 248 -5.69 -17.71 0.68
C ALA A 248 -6.30 -18.89 1.45
N TYR A 249 -5.55 -19.53 2.34
CA TYR A 249 -6.02 -20.69 3.08
C TYR A 249 -6.66 -20.34 4.43
N ASN A 250 -6.25 -19.22 5.05
CA ASN A 250 -6.68 -18.81 6.37
C ASN A 250 -7.74 -17.67 6.29
N VAL A 251 -8.96 -18.04 5.91
CA VAL A 251 -10.02 -17.09 5.54
C VAL A 251 -10.83 -16.65 6.75
N ASN A 252 -10.58 -15.44 7.23
CA ASN A 252 -11.39 -14.79 8.27
C ASN A 252 -12.64 -14.13 7.65
N LYS A 253 -13.81 -14.73 7.84
CA LYS A 253 -15.10 -14.25 7.29
C LYS A 253 -15.56 -12.90 7.84
N LYS A 254 -14.99 -12.44 8.95
CA LYS A 254 -15.30 -11.13 9.54
C LYS A 254 -14.49 -10.01 8.91
N ALA A 255 -13.40 -10.35 8.19
CA ALA A 255 -12.55 -9.37 7.57
C ALA A 255 -13.09 -8.84 6.25
N ARG A 256 -12.74 -7.60 5.95
CA ARG A 256 -12.87 -6.94 4.64
C ARG A 256 -11.49 -6.84 4.01
N VAL A 257 -11.29 -7.52 2.90
CA VAL A 257 -10.02 -7.53 2.19
C VAL A 257 -10.19 -6.89 0.81
N LEU A 258 -9.27 -6.02 0.45
CA LEU A 258 -9.16 -5.43 -0.88
C LEU A 258 -7.79 -5.76 -1.44
N VAL A 259 -7.74 -6.21 -2.69
CA VAL A 259 -6.50 -6.50 -3.37
C VAL A 259 -6.44 -5.74 -4.69
N LEU A 260 -5.32 -5.04 -4.92
CA LEU A 260 -5.05 -4.28 -6.13
C LEU A 260 -3.86 -4.90 -6.85
N HIS A 261 -3.98 -5.12 -8.15
CA HIS A 261 -2.92 -5.77 -8.93
C HIS A 261 -2.83 -5.22 -10.35
N GLY A 262 -1.67 -5.38 -10.97
CA GLY A 262 -1.46 -5.06 -12.37
C GLY A 262 -1.60 -6.31 -13.26
N GLU A 263 -2.33 -6.23 -14.36
CA GLU A 263 -2.43 -7.32 -15.34
C GLU A 263 -1.05 -7.67 -15.92
N ASN A 264 -0.18 -6.64 -16.07
CA ASN A 264 1.16 -6.77 -16.65
C ASN A 264 2.27 -6.83 -15.57
N ASP A 265 1.95 -7.33 -14.38
CA ASP A 265 2.93 -7.53 -13.33
C ASP A 265 3.86 -8.71 -13.68
N GLU A 266 5.13 -8.38 -13.90
CA GLU A 266 6.17 -9.36 -14.31
C GLU A 266 6.88 -9.99 -13.11
N MET A 267 6.64 -9.50 -11.88
CA MET A 267 7.29 -9.99 -10.65
C MET A 267 6.37 -10.87 -9.82
N VAL A 268 5.08 -10.54 -9.77
CA VAL A 268 4.04 -11.32 -9.10
C VAL A 268 2.91 -11.54 -10.11
N ASN A 269 2.66 -12.79 -10.45
CA ASN A 269 1.66 -13.12 -11.47
C ASN A 269 0.26 -12.72 -11.01
N VAL A 270 -0.55 -12.19 -11.93
CA VAL A 270 -1.95 -11.80 -11.66
C VAL A 270 -2.83 -12.96 -11.16
N ASP A 271 -2.43 -14.19 -11.42
CA ASP A 271 -3.11 -15.39 -10.89
C ASP A 271 -3.13 -15.44 -9.36
N GLU A 272 -2.17 -14.80 -8.67
CA GLU A 272 -2.17 -14.65 -7.21
C GLU A 272 -3.44 -13.96 -6.72
N VAL A 273 -3.87 -12.90 -7.40
CA VAL A 273 -5.07 -12.16 -7.05
C VAL A 273 -6.34 -12.86 -7.49
N THR A 274 -6.37 -13.36 -8.74
CA THR A 274 -7.60 -13.95 -9.29
C THR A 274 -7.98 -15.22 -8.54
N ARG A 275 -7.01 -16.11 -8.29
CA ARG A 275 -7.23 -17.36 -7.52
C ARG A 275 -7.56 -17.08 -6.06
N PHE A 276 -6.83 -16.14 -5.43
CA PHE A 276 -7.14 -15.75 -4.05
C PHE A 276 -8.56 -15.21 -3.93
N ALA A 277 -8.95 -14.27 -4.79
CA ALA A 277 -10.29 -13.67 -4.73
C ALA A 277 -11.40 -14.71 -4.93
N ASP A 278 -11.25 -15.61 -5.90
CA ASP A 278 -12.24 -16.65 -6.18
C ASP A 278 -12.33 -17.67 -5.03
N TYR A 279 -11.18 -18.17 -4.57
CA TYR A 279 -11.12 -19.16 -3.49
C TYR A 279 -11.65 -18.59 -2.16
N ALA A 280 -11.25 -17.38 -1.82
CA ALA A 280 -11.66 -16.73 -0.58
C ALA A 280 -13.15 -16.35 -0.58
N LYS A 281 -13.69 -15.88 -1.72
CA LYS A 281 -15.13 -15.64 -1.89
C LYS A 281 -15.97 -16.89 -1.68
N GLN A 282 -15.55 -18.02 -2.25
CA GLN A 282 -16.22 -19.31 -2.06
C GLN A 282 -16.27 -19.74 -0.60
N ARG A 283 -15.30 -19.32 0.21
CA ARG A 283 -15.23 -19.56 1.66
C ARG A 283 -15.90 -18.50 2.50
N GLY A 284 -16.48 -17.46 1.88
CA GLY A 284 -17.26 -16.42 2.55
C GLY A 284 -16.45 -15.21 3.02
N LEU A 285 -15.21 -15.00 2.54
CA LEU A 285 -14.48 -13.76 2.76
C LEU A 285 -15.15 -12.61 1.99
N ASN A 286 -15.29 -11.46 2.64
CA ASN A 286 -15.67 -10.22 1.99
C ASN A 286 -14.44 -9.61 1.30
N ILE A 287 -14.18 -10.04 0.06
CA ILE A 287 -13.01 -9.62 -0.73
C ILE A 287 -13.44 -8.99 -2.06
N ASP A 288 -12.78 -7.88 -2.44
CA ASP A 288 -12.80 -7.34 -3.79
C ASP A 288 -11.38 -7.31 -4.37
N ALA A 289 -11.28 -7.68 -5.64
CA ALA A 289 -10.06 -7.60 -6.42
C ALA A 289 -10.22 -6.52 -7.51
N ILE A 290 -9.24 -5.64 -7.63
CA ILE A 290 -9.17 -4.58 -8.64
C ILE A 290 -7.90 -4.83 -9.47
N ILE A 291 -8.08 -5.18 -10.74
CA ILE A 291 -6.99 -5.44 -11.66
C ILE A 291 -6.91 -4.27 -12.64
N PHE A 292 -5.69 -3.78 -12.86
CA PHE A 292 -5.39 -2.64 -13.74
C PHE A 292 -4.67 -3.15 -14.98
N ASP A 293 -5.29 -2.97 -16.14
CA ASP A 293 -4.83 -3.53 -17.43
C ASP A 293 -3.42 -3.05 -17.80
N ASP A 294 -3.05 -1.80 -17.47
CA ASP A 294 -1.75 -1.21 -17.84
C ASP A 294 -0.74 -1.16 -16.69
N ALA A 295 -1.04 -1.76 -15.54
CA ALA A 295 -0.16 -1.68 -14.39
C ALA A 295 0.85 -2.83 -14.36
N LYS A 296 2.10 -2.48 -14.02
CA LYS A 296 3.22 -3.37 -13.72
C LYS A 296 3.50 -3.37 -12.22
N HIS A 297 4.38 -4.26 -11.76
CA HIS A 297 4.74 -4.35 -10.34
C HIS A 297 5.16 -2.99 -9.76
N LEU A 298 6.05 -2.27 -10.43
CA LEU A 298 6.58 -0.99 -9.96
C LEU A 298 5.65 0.22 -10.18
N SER A 299 4.49 0.04 -10.81
CA SER A 299 3.53 1.13 -11.03
C SER A 299 3.02 1.77 -9.72
N TRP A 300 3.11 1.05 -8.60
CA TRP A 300 2.66 1.47 -7.28
C TRP A 300 3.71 2.25 -6.47
N ALA A 301 4.98 2.23 -6.92
CA ALA A 301 6.09 2.84 -6.19
C ALA A 301 6.13 4.37 -6.28
N ASN A 302 5.44 4.98 -7.27
CA ASN A 302 5.41 6.42 -7.48
C ASN A 302 4.12 7.04 -6.91
N PRO A 303 4.18 7.86 -5.83
CA PRO A 303 3.01 8.51 -5.25
C PRO A 303 2.25 9.45 -6.20
N ALA A 304 2.90 9.97 -7.24
CA ALA A 304 2.25 10.77 -8.27
C ALA A 304 1.59 9.93 -9.37
N GLY A 305 1.83 8.61 -9.40
CA GLY A 305 1.26 7.69 -10.39
C GLY A 305 -0.22 7.40 -10.14
N LEU A 306 -0.97 7.16 -11.21
CA LEU A 306 -2.41 6.89 -11.14
C LEU A 306 -2.71 5.63 -10.30
N GLN A 307 -1.89 4.60 -10.40
CA GLN A 307 -2.04 3.34 -9.67
C GLN A 307 -1.92 3.57 -8.17
N TRP A 308 -0.88 4.31 -7.73
CA TRP A 308 -0.77 4.65 -6.32
C TRP A 308 -1.92 5.55 -5.85
N GLN A 309 -2.31 6.55 -6.62
CA GLN A 309 -3.46 7.41 -6.26
C GLN A 309 -4.74 6.59 -6.04
N GLN A 310 -4.96 5.55 -6.84
CA GLN A 310 -6.08 4.63 -6.65
C GLN A 310 -5.89 3.76 -5.40
N ALA A 311 -4.67 3.24 -5.16
CA ALA A 311 -4.36 2.49 -3.94
C ALA A 311 -4.57 3.34 -2.69
N ARG A 312 -4.04 4.57 -2.68
CA ARG A 312 -4.28 5.54 -1.60
C ARG A 312 -5.77 5.74 -1.33
N ARG A 313 -6.56 6.01 -2.39
CA ARG A 313 -8.01 6.18 -2.27
C ARG A 313 -8.63 4.94 -1.63
N THR A 314 -8.32 3.77 -2.13
CA THR A 314 -8.83 2.50 -1.61
C THR A 314 -8.47 2.30 -0.13
N ILE A 315 -7.23 2.60 0.28
CA ILE A 315 -6.80 2.52 1.68
C ILE A 315 -7.58 3.51 2.56
N LEU A 316 -7.65 4.77 2.14
CA LEU A 316 -8.28 5.84 2.93
C LEU A 316 -9.80 5.66 3.10
N GLU A 317 -10.47 5.12 2.08
CA GLU A 317 -11.90 4.78 2.15
C GLU A 317 -12.18 3.71 3.22
N GLN A 318 -11.25 2.75 3.46
CA GLN A 318 -11.42 1.74 4.50
C GLN A 318 -11.42 2.35 5.92
N VAL A 319 -10.83 3.52 6.09
CA VAL A 319 -10.80 4.24 7.36
C VAL A 319 -11.72 5.47 7.38
N GLY A 320 -12.66 5.56 6.43
CA GLY A 320 -13.71 6.58 6.40
C GLY A 320 -13.27 7.95 5.88
N ILE A 321 -12.09 8.06 5.26
CA ILE A 321 -11.66 9.27 4.57
C ILE A 321 -12.17 9.21 3.12
N LYS A 322 -13.05 10.15 2.77
CA LYS A 322 -13.51 10.33 1.38
C LYS A 322 -12.44 11.12 0.62
N SER A 323 -11.92 10.55 -0.46
CA SER A 323 -10.88 11.14 -1.32
C SER A 323 -11.46 11.60 -2.66
#